data_976dbc31e7c311742f443ac38bd5c567
#
_entry.id   976dbc31e7c311742f443ac38bd5c567
#
_cell.length_a   1.000
_cell.length_b   1.000
_cell.length_c   1.000
_cell.angle_alpha   90.00
_cell.angle_beta   90.00
_cell.angle_gamma   90.00
#
_symmetry.space_group_name_H-M   'P 1'
#
loop_
_entity.id
_entity.type
_entity.pdbx_description
1 polymer ?
#
loop_
_entity_poly.entity_id
_entity_poly.type
_entity_poly.pdbx_seq_one_letter_code
_entity_poly.pdbx_strand_id
1 'polypeptide(L)'
;MQRSSERILTTHVGSLVKPDDLQAMIAAREVGQAYDAGALAERVSTAVQQVVQKQAEVGLDVVNDGEFSKSSWGAYFRTRLTNVEARPGQRSTPGLIFEREEARFPEWFEAARAGGGPTFSYVLRAGAEARGRPLLGIQGAFCTGPLAYVGQAEVQADIANLKAAGARTQVQELCMTALAPTIMSFFLKNEHYASQQEFVFAIAEAMNEEYRAITDAGIVLQLDEPAILTDWHWMKDKTVAEYRSWLAVQVEALNVALRGIPPERVRMHSCWGSIHHPHTDDIPLAEILDLVLQVNVGAYSLEASNPRHDHEWEVWKQYKLPEGKILIPGVIGHFTDFVEHPRLVAERIVKYAGVVGKQNVIAGVDCGLGTRVGTESIQWAKLASLVEGARIASEVLWAG
;
A
#
# COMPACT_ATOMS: atom_id res chain seq x y z
N MET A 1 -17.73 -0.82 5.06
CA MET A 1 -17.17 0.41 4.41
C MET A 1 -18.29 1.33 3.99
N GLN A 2 -18.09 2.63 4.14
CA GLN A 2 -18.97 3.67 3.64
C GLN A 2 -18.96 3.70 2.10
N ARG A 3 -20.00 4.23 1.50
CA ARG A 3 -20.17 4.37 0.04
C ARG A 3 -20.45 5.82 -0.35
N SER A 4 -20.11 6.17 -1.56
CA SER A 4 -20.37 7.49 -2.16
C SER A 4 -21.86 7.66 -2.51
N SER A 5 -22.73 7.81 -1.51
CA SER A 5 -24.19 7.87 -1.72
C SER A 5 -24.67 9.26 -2.20
N GLU A 6 -24.09 10.33 -1.67
CA GLU A 6 -24.50 11.73 -1.94
C GLU A 6 -23.38 12.55 -2.63
N ARG A 7 -22.14 12.11 -2.47
CA ARG A 7 -20.95 12.68 -3.08
C ARG A 7 -19.85 11.63 -3.16
N ILE A 8 -18.81 11.90 -3.94
CA ILE A 8 -17.61 11.07 -3.94
C ILE A 8 -16.89 11.23 -2.60
N LEU A 9 -16.66 10.10 -1.93
CA LEU A 9 -15.80 10.03 -0.74
C LEU A 9 -14.33 10.00 -1.15
N THR A 10 -13.46 10.38 -0.20
CA THR A 10 -12.00 10.49 -0.40
C THR A 10 -11.23 9.68 0.62
N THR A 11 -10.12 9.10 0.18
CA THR A 11 -9.19 8.32 1.02
C THR A 11 -7.77 8.39 0.47
N HIS A 12 -6.81 7.82 1.21
CA HIS A 12 -5.47 7.54 0.70
C HIS A 12 -5.01 6.13 1.10
N VAL A 13 -3.87 5.68 0.57
CA VAL A 13 -3.42 4.29 0.77
C VAL A 13 -2.94 4.05 2.20
N GLY A 14 -2.08 4.89 2.76
CA GLY A 14 -1.61 4.64 4.13
C GLY A 14 -0.46 5.55 4.53
N SER A 15 0.73 5.25 4.02
CA SER A 15 1.96 5.92 4.41
C SER A 15 1.94 7.43 4.14
N LEU A 16 2.22 8.21 5.17
CA LEU A 16 2.39 9.66 5.12
C LEU A 16 3.79 10.06 5.61
N VAL A 17 4.23 11.29 5.24
CA VAL A 17 5.54 11.81 5.65
C VAL A 17 5.59 11.94 7.18
N LYS A 18 6.47 11.19 7.80
CA LYS A 18 6.67 11.20 9.26
C LYS A 18 7.44 12.42 9.70
N PRO A 19 7.16 12.97 10.89
CA PRO A 19 8.02 13.94 11.55
C PRO A 19 9.46 13.41 11.71
N ASP A 20 10.46 14.27 11.49
CA ASP A 20 11.88 13.87 11.48
C ASP A 20 12.34 13.28 12.82
N ASP A 21 11.87 13.83 13.94
CA ASP A 21 12.17 13.34 15.28
C ASP A 21 11.61 11.93 15.50
N LEU A 22 10.36 11.69 15.11
CA LEU A 22 9.75 10.37 15.19
C LEU A 22 10.51 9.35 14.32
N GLN A 23 10.88 9.75 13.10
CA GLN A 23 11.64 8.88 12.21
C GLN A 23 13.00 8.52 12.81
N ALA A 24 13.69 9.46 13.45
CA ALA A 24 14.97 9.21 14.11
C ALA A 24 14.81 8.20 15.28
N MET A 25 13.76 8.35 16.09
CA MET A 25 13.47 7.42 17.20
C MET A 25 13.18 6.00 16.69
N ILE A 26 12.37 5.87 15.63
CA ILE A 26 12.06 4.59 14.99
C ILE A 26 13.34 3.96 14.43
N ALA A 27 14.18 4.74 13.73
CA ALA A 27 15.42 4.26 13.15
C ALA A 27 16.38 3.73 14.22
N ALA A 28 16.52 4.42 15.36
CA ALA A 28 17.34 3.96 16.50
C ALA A 28 16.89 2.59 17.02
N ARG A 29 15.56 2.40 17.20
CA ARG A 29 14.98 1.11 17.57
C ARG A 29 15.38 0.00 16.60
N GLU A 30 15.31 0.27 15.30
CA GLU A 30 15.52 -0.75 14.27
C GLU A 30 16.97 -1.21 14.11
N VAL A 31 17.90 -0.29 14.30
CA VAL A 31 19.33 -0.63 14.24
C VAL A 31 19.89 -1.10 15.60
N GLY A 32 19.02 -1.30 16.60
CA GLY A 32 19.41 -1.78 17.92
C GLY A 32 20.20 -0.80 18.76
N GLN A 33 20.09 0.51 18.46
CA GLN A 33 20.64 1.56 19.32
C GLN A 33 19.79 1.73 20.58
N ALA A 34 20.38 2.28 21.64
CA ALA A 34 19.64 2.60 22.84
C ALA A 34 18.55 3.63 22.53
N TYR A 35 17.32 3.35 22.93
CA TYR A 35 16.17 4.26 22.82
C TYR A 35 15.25 4.11 24.04
N ASP A 36 14.49 5.16 24.34
CA ASP A 36 13.44 5.12 25.36
C ASP A 36 12.12 4.65 24.72
N ALA A 37 11.70 3.44 25.10
CA ALA A 37 10.48 2.82 24.56
C ALA A 37 9.21 3.58 24.99
N GLY A 38 9.19 4.15 26.19
CA GLY A 38 8.07 4.96 26.68
C GLY A 38 7.93 6.27 25.91
N ALA A 39 9.04 6.98 25.72
CA ALA A 39 9.07 8.20 24.94
C ALA A 39 8.70 7.96 23.47
N LEU A 40 9.13 6.84 22.88
CA LEU A 40 8.74 6.47 21.52
C LEU A 40 7.22 6.20 21.43
N ALA A 41 6.65 5.46 22.37
CA ALA A 41 5.23 5.15 22.38
C ALA A 41 4.37 6.43 22.52
N GLU A 42 4.75 7.34 23.41
CA GLU A 42 4.09 8.64 23.58
C GLU A 42 4.20 9.49 22.31
N ARG A 43 5.39 9.52 21.70
CA ARG A 43 5.62 10.28 20.46
C ARG A 43 4.80 9.75 19.28
N VAL A 44 4.71 8.42 19.14
CA VAL A 44 3.84 7.77 18.13
C VAL A 44 2.38 8.16 18.36
N SER A 45 1.89 8.02 19.59
CA SER A 45 0.50 8.39 19.93
C SER A 45 0.17 9.83 19.57
N THR A 46 1.06 10.77 19.96
CA THR A 46 0.92 12.20 19.63
C THR A 46 0.94 12.43 18.11
N ALA A 47 1.84 11.79 17.39
CA ALA A 47 1.95 11.95 15.95
C ALA A 47 0.72 11.39 15.20
N VAL A 48 0.19 10.24 15.64
CA VAL A 48 -1.05 9.68 15.10
C VAL A 48 -2.23 10.62 15.33
N GLN A 49 -2.36 11.23 16.51
CA GLN A 49 -3.40 12.24 16.75
C GLN A 49 -3.27 13.43 15.80
N GLN A 50 -2.05 13.94 15.62
CA GLN A 50 -1.77 15.09 14.75
C GLN A 50 -2.09 14.79 13.28
N VAL A 51 -1.66 13.61 12.78
CA VAL A 51 -1.85 13.26 11.38
C VAL A 51 -3.31 12.93 11.06
N VAL A 52 -4.05 12.29 11.96
CA VAL A 52 -5.49 12.04 11.78
C VAL A 52 -6.28 13.36 11.81
N GLN A 53 -5.96 14.27 12.73
CA GLN A 53 -6.54 15.60 12.77
C GLN A 53 -6.27 16.36 11.45
N LYS A 54 -5.04 16.30 10.94
CA LYS A 54 -4.66 16.98 9.70
C LYS A 54 -5.37 16.40 8.47
N GLN A 55 -5.56 15.09 8.40
CA GLN A 55 -6.36 14.45 7.37
C GLN A 55 -7.82 14.95 7.39
N ALA A 56 -8.43 15.04 8.56
CA ALA A 56 -9.78 15.58 8.73
C ALA A 56 -9.87 17.06 8.32
N GLU A 57 -8.89 17.89 8.70
CA GLU A 57 -8.82 19.31 8.31
C GLU A 57 -8.68 19.51 6.81
N VAL A 58 -7.97 18.65 6.12
CA VAL A 58 -7.89 18.66 4.64
C VAL A 58 -9.21 18.24 4.01
N GLY A 59 -10.07 17.50 4.74
CA GLY A 59 -11.38 17.07 4.28
C GLY A 59 -11.42 15.63 3.77
N LEU A 60 -10.47 14.77 4.15
CA LEU A 60 -10.52 13.36 3.83
C LEU A 60 -11.63 12.66 4.64
N ASP A 61 -12.34 11.73 3.99
CA ASP A 61 -13.47 10.99 4.58
C ASP A 61 -13.04 9.75 5.33
N VAL A 62 -12.14 8.97 4.72
CA VAL A 62 -11.58 7.75 5.29
C VAL A 62 -10.11 7.98 5.58
N VAL A 63 -9.75 7.93 6.85
CA VAL A 63 -8.41 8.31 7.36
C VAL A 63 -7.72 7.14 8.04
N ASN A 64 -6.40 7.24 8.20
CA ASN A 64 -5.58 6.23 8.86
C ASN A 64 -4.47 6.85 9.73
N ASP A 65 -3.66 6.00 10.37
CA ASP A 65 -2.57 6.37 11.27
C ASP A 65 -1.30 6.91 10.56
N GLY A 66 -1.31 7.03 9.21
CA GLY A 66 -0.15 7.42 8.42
C GLY A 66 1.00 6.42 8.45
N GLU A 67 0.81 5.25 9.04
CA GLU A 67 1.84 4.22 9.33
C GLU A 67 2.94 4.75 10.27
N PHE A 68 2.59 5.63 11.18
CA PHE A 68 3.57 6.34 12.00
C PHE A 68 4.26 5.48 13.06
N SER A 69 3.73 4.31 13.41
CA SER A 69 4.38 3.31 14.26
C SER A 69 5.35 2.41 13.49
N LYS A 70 5.19 2.32 12.15
CA LYS A 70 5.88 1.38 11.27
C LYS A 70 7.05 2.07 10.59
N SER A 71 8.19 1.39 10.46
CA SER A 71 9.38 1.93 9.81
C SER A 71 9.51 1.53 8.36
N SER A 72 9.31 0.25 8.10
CA SER A 72 9.42 -0.37 6.78
C SER A 72 8.67 -1.70 6.76
N TRP A 73 8.40 -2.20 5.58
CA TRP A 73 7.78 -3.52 5.41
C TRP A 73 8.64 -4.64 6.00
N GLY A 74 9.97 -4.58 5.81
CA GLY A 74 10.88 -5.58 6.36
C GLY A 74 10.91 -5.63 7.88
N ALA A 75 10.77 -4.50 8.55
CA ALA A 75 10.70 -4.44 10.00
C ALA A 75 9.33 -4.88 10.51
N TYR A 76 8.27 -4.62 9.76
CA TYR A 76 6.90 -4.98 10.12
C TYR A 76 6.77 -6.49 10.37
N PHE A 77 7.09 -7.36 9.42
CA PHE A 77 6.89 -8.79 9.59
C PHE A 77 7.85 -9.42 10.62
N ARG A 78 9.03 -8.82 10.87
CA ARG A 78 9.95 -9.30 11.93
C ARG A 78 9.35 -9.18 13.34
N THR A 79 8.47 -8.21 13.55
CA THR A 79 7.78 -8.00 14.83
C THR A 79 6.44 -8.74 14.90
N ARG A 80 5.98 -9.28 13.79
CA ARG A 80 4.67 -9.95 13.67
C ARG A 80 4.74 -11.47 13.64
N LEU A 81 5.86 -12.05 13.19
CA LEU A 81 5.99 -13.48 12.97
C LEU A 81 7.15 -14.08 13.77
N THR A 82 6.96 -15.30 14.27
CA THR A 82 8.04 -16.10 14.86
C THR A 82 9.04 -16.57 13.80
N ASN A 83 10.22 -16.97 14.23
CA ASN A 83 11.25 -17.61 13.40
C ASN A 83 11.66 -16.79 12.17
N VAL A 84 11.59 -15.47 12.27
CA VAL A 84 12.08 -14.52 11.28
C VAL A 84 13.43 -13.99 11.75
N GLU A 85 14.49 -14.40 11.07
CA GLU A 85 15.87 -14.02 11.36
C GLU A 85 16.30 -12.87 10.44
N ALA A 86 16.83 -11.79 11.02
CA ALA A 86 17.49 -10.73 10.27
C ALA A 86 18.97 -11.01 10.13
N ARG A 87 19.51 -11.02 8.91
CA ARG A 87 20.93 -11.24 8.66
C ARG A 87 21.53 -9.99 8.02
N PRO A 88 22.28 -9.18 8.79
CA PRO A 88 22.94 -7.99 8.26
C PRO A 88 23.83 -8.32 7.07
N GLY A 89 23.78 -7.50 6.01
CA GLY A 89 24.59 -7.67 4.81
C GLY A 89 24.15 -8.80 3.87
N GLN A 90 23.16 -9.61 4.23
CA GLN A 90 22.55 -10.58 3.32
C GLN A 90 21.23 -10.03 2.75
N ARG A 91 20.95 -10.38 1.51
CA ARG A 91 19.65 -10.07 0.88
C ARG A 91 18.75 -11.29 0.94
N SER A 92 17.50 -11.09 1.33
CA SER A 92 16.47 -12.13 1.30
C SER A 92 15.74 -12.20 -0.03
N THR A 93 15.81 -11.14 -0.83
CA THR A 93 15.19 -11.06 -2.15
C THR A 93 16.28 -10.98 -3.22
N PRO A 94 15.99 -11.42 -4.44
CA PRO A 94 16.88 -11.21 -5.60
C PRO A 94 17.08 -9.71 -5.94
N GLY A 95 16.42 -8.82 -5.23
CA GLY A 95 16.27 -7.40 -5.55
C GLY A 95 15.04 -7.19 -6.43
N LEU A 96 14.63 -5.94 -6.59
CA LEU A 96 13.59 -5.63 -7.58
C LEU A 96 14.23 -5.75 -8.95
N ILE A 97 14.04 -6.89 -9.60
CA ILE A 97 14.64 -7.23 -10.88
C ILE A 97 13.60 -6.92 -11.95
N PHE A 98 13.88 -5.91 -12.77
CA PHE A 98 13.06 -5.55 -13.92
C PHE A 98 13.66 -6.14 -15.19
N GLU A 99 13.94 -7.44 -15.19
CA GLU A 99 14.70 -8.09 -16.27
C GLU A 99 13.99 -8.01 -17.63
N ARG A 100 12.66 -7.95 -17.64
CA ARG A 100 11.89 -7.76 -18.89
C ARG A 100 12.20 -6.40 -19.50
N GLU A 101 12.18 -5.36 -18.70
CA GLU A 101 12.33 -4.00 -19.15
C GLU A 101 13.81 -3.61 -19.33
N GLU A 102 14.69 -4.20 -18.53
CA GLU A 102 16.14 -4.00 -18.64
C GLU A 102 16.68 -4.37 -20.03
N ALA A 103 16.13 -5.41 -20.65
CA ALA A 103 16.49 -5.77 -22.01
C ALA A 103 16.10 -4.72 -23.07
N ARG A 104 15.09 -3.88 -22.77
CA ARG A 104 14.64 -2.79 -23.66
C ARG A 104 15.38 -1.49 -23.45
N PHE A 105 15.75 -1.20 -22.20
CA PHE A 105 16.33 0.09 -21.78
C PHE A 105 17.64 -0.12 -20.98
N PRO A 106 18.62 -0.86 -21.53
CA PRO A 106 19.82 -1.26 -20.79
C PRO A 106 20.60 -0.05 -20.26
N GLU A 107 20.67 1.03 -21.03
CA GLU A 107 21.40 2.25 -20.63
C GLU A 107 20.74 2.96 -19.43
N TRP A 108 19.39 2.92 -19.33
CA TRP A 108 18.69 3.49 -18.19
C TRP A 108 18.98 2.68 -16.92
N PHE A 109 18.90 1.35 -17.01
CA PHE A 109 19.14 0.49 -15.85
C PHE A 109 20.62 0.51 -15.42
N GLU A 110 21.55 0.63 -16.36
CA GLU A 110 22.97 0.81 -16.05
C GLU A 110 23.21 2.12 -15.29
N ALA A 111 22.67 3.23 -15.78
CA ALA A 111 22.74 4.52 -15.11
C ALA A 111 22.06 4.50 -13.72
N ALA A 112 20.91 3.85 -13.60
CA ALA A 112 20.21 3.71 -12.34
C ALA A 112 21.03 2.91 -11.31
N ARG A 113 21.72 1.83 -11.73
CA ARG A 113 22.60 1.06 -10.85
C ARG A 113 23.86 1.86 -10.44
N ALA A 114 24.50 2.55 -11.38
CA ALA A 114 25.63 3.43 -11.10
C ALA A 114 25.25 4.53 -10.10
N GLY A 115 24.02 4.96 -10.18
CA GLY A 115 23.42 5.91 -9.26
C GLY A 115 22.93 5.33 -7.94
N GLY A 116 23.16 4.04 -7.61
CA GLY A 116 22.70 3.40 -6.36
C GLY A 116 21.47 2.51 -6.51
N GLY A 117 21.05 2.22 -7.73
CA GLY A 117 19.93 1.36 -8.08
C GLY A 117 18.67 2.14 -8.50
N PRO A 118 17.71 1.47 -9.13
CA PRO A 118 16.41 2.06 -9.41
C PRO A 118 15.78 2.48 -8.09
N THR A 119 15.60 3.78 -7.91
CA THR A 119 15.13 4.35 -6.65
C THR A 119 13.62 4.50 -6.66
N PHE A 120 13.04 4.43 -5.48
CA PHE A 120 11.62 4.64 -5.26
C PHE A 120 11.12 6.04 -5.68
N SER A 121 11.95 7.01 -5.82
CA SER A 121 11.78 8.24 -6.60
C SER A 121 13.09 9.00 -6.64
N TYR A 122 13.28 9.83 -7.65
CA TYR A 122 14.42 10.74 -7.77
C TYR A 122 14.55 11.67 -6.54
N VAL A 123 13.43 12.08 -5.99
CA VAL A 123 13.34 13.00 -4.84
C VAL A 123 13.77 12.32 -3.54
N LEU A 124 13.44 11.05 -3.34
CA LEU A 124 13.88 10.30 -2.16
C LEU A 124 15.38 10.20 -2.06
N ARG A 125 16.05 10.01 -3.19
CA ARG A 125 17.50 9.94 -3.24
C ARG A 125 18.13 11.25 -2.85
N ALA A 126 17.76 12.34 -3.52
CA ALA A 126 18.26 13.67 -3.20
C ALA A 126 17.89 14.11 -1.78
N GLY A 127 16.68 13.81 -1.32
CA GLY A 127 16.21 14.15 0.03
C GLY A 127 16.81 13.27 1.12
N ALA A 128 17.03 11.98 0.88
CA ALA A 128 17.65 11.08 1.84
C ALA A 128 19.15 11.37 2.00
N GLU A 129 19.86 11.59 0.89
CA GLU A 129 21.27 11.98 0.89
C GLU A 129 21.47 13.34 1.54
N ALA A 130 20.64 14.33 1.22
CA ALA A 130 20.69 15.67 1.80
C ALA A 130 20.39 15.69 3.30
N ARG A 131 19.64 14.71 3.82
CA ARG A 131 19.27 14.60 5.24
C ARG A 131 20.12 13.58 6.00
N GLY A 132 21.15 13.00 5.37
CA GLY A 132 21.99 11.96 5.99
C GLY A 132 21.20 10.69 6.37
N ARG A 133 20.07 10.46 5.74
CA ARG A 133 19.26 9.27 5.98
C ARG A 133 19.84 8.12 5.17
N PRO A 134 20.32 7.04 5.80
CA PRO A 134 20.55 5.82 5.07
C PRO A 134 19.19 5.41 4.47
N LEU A 135 19.16 5.16 3.16
CA LEU A 135 18.12 4.31 2.59
C LEU A 135 18.18 3.04 3.44
N LEU A 136 17.18 2.82 4.29
CA LEU A 136 17.14 1.66 5.18
C LEU A 136 17.28 0.45 4.28
N GLY A 137 18.52 -0.07 4.20
CA GLY A 137 18.80 -1.26 3.44
C GLY A 137 17.85 -2.32 3.96
N ILE A 138 17.04 -2.90 3.08
CA ILE A 138 16.19 -4.04 3.42
C ILE A 138 17.17 -5.09 3.96
N GLN A 139 17.28 -5.17 5.28
CA GLN A 139 18.07 -6.25 5.89
C GLN A 139 17.37 -7.54 5.49
N GLY A 140 18.11 -8.47 4.91
CA GLY A 140 17.55 -9.75 4.52
C GLY A 140 16.86 -10.40 5.71
N ALA A 141 15.62 -10.82 5.49
CA ALA A 141 14.82 -11.55 6.47
C ALA A 141 14.62 -12.99 5.99
N PHE A 142 14.80 -13.93 6.87
CA PHE A 142 14.82 -15.37 6.56
C PHE A 142 13.85 -16.08 7.49
N CYS A 143 12.96 -16.88 6.92
CA CYS A 143 12.09 -17.79 7.65
C CYS A 143 12.85 -19.07 7.94
N THR A 144 13.23 -19.28 9.21
CA THR A 144 14.08 -20.41 9.65
C THR A 144 13.33 -21.48 10.43
N GLY A 145 12.02 -21.35 10.62
CA GLY A 145 11.18 -22.27 11.36
C GLY A 145 9.69 -22.04 11.12
N PRO A 146 8.81 -22.77 11.80
CA PRO A 146 7.38 -22.63 11.65
C PRO A 146 6.91 -21.22 12.08
N LEU A 147 6.06 -20.59 11.25
CA LEU A 147 5.54 -19.27 11.49
C LEU A 147 4.31 -19.32 12.40
N ALA A 148 4.26 -18.40 13.36
CA ALA A 148 3.09 -18.07 14.15
C ALA A 148 3.03 -16.55 14.36
N TYR A 149 1.84 -16.01 14.56
CA TYR A 149 1.67 -14.59 14.84
C TYR A 149 2.07 -14.25 16.28
N VAL A 150 2.83 -13.18 16.47
CA VAL A 150 3.32 -12.71 17.78
C VAL A 150 3.18 -11.18 17.95
N GLY A 151 2.49 -10.51 17.04
CA GLY A 151 2.36 -9.06 16.98
C GLY A 151 1.16 -8.48 17.75
N GLN A 152 0.60 -9.21 18.72
CA GLN A 152 -0.62 -8.81 19.43
C GLN A 152 -0.47 -7.45 20.11
N ALA A 153 0.64 -7.21 20.79
CA ALA A 153 0.88 -5.98 21.53
C ALA A 153 0.97 -4.76 20.59
N GLU A 154 1.68 -4.93 19.49
CA GLU A 154 1.87 -3.86 18.48
C GLU A 154 0.55 -3.50 17.80
N VAL A 155 -0.21 -4.50 17.33
CA VAL A 155 -1.49 -4.21 16.64
C VAL A 155 -2.50 -3.59 17.59
N GLN A 156 -2.54 -4.00 18.85
CA GLN A 156 -3.43 -3.39 19.84
C GLN A 156 -3.03 -1.94 20.16
N ALA A 157 -1.73 -1.63 20.22
CA ALA A 157 -1.26 -0.26 20.38
C ALA A 157 -1.63 0.62 19.17
N ASP A 158 -1.47 0.11 17.94
CA ASP A 158 -1.84 0.81 16.71
C ASP A 158 -3.36 1.07 16.67
N ILE A 159 -4.18 0.07 16.99
CA ILE A 159 -5.65 0.18 17.10
C ILE A 159 -6.05 1.24 18.14
N ALA A 160 -5.45 1.20 19.34
CA ALA A 160 -5.76 2.12 20.39
C ALA A 160 -5.43 3.58 20.00
N ASN A 161 -4.26 3.81 19.39
CA ASN A 161 -3.84 5.13 18.93
C ASN A 161 -4.78 5.68 17.85
N LEU A 162 -5.11 4.86 16.84
CA LEU A 162 -5.98 5.30 15.75
C LEU A 162 -7.41 5.58 16.24
N LYS A 163 -7.97 4.72 17.11
CA LYS A 163 -9.31 4.95 17.70
C LYS A 163 -9.36 6.20 18.57
N ALA A 164 -8.34 6.43 19.40
CA ALA A 164 -8.24 7.62 20.22
C ALA A 164 -8.14 8.90 19.38
N ALA A 165 -7.41 8.87 18.28
CA ALA A 165 -7.33 9.98 17.34
C ALA A 165 -8.65 10.20 16.61
N GLY A 166 -9.28 9.15 16.10
CA GLY A 166 -10.56 9.21 15.39
C GLY A 166 -11.71 9.72 16.25
N ALA A 167 -11.72 9.40 17.55
CA ALA A 167 -12.73 9.88 18.48
C ALA A 167 -12.71 11.41 18.69
N ARG A 168 -11.64 12.08 18.27
CA ARG A 168 -11.47 13.54 18.38
C ARG A 168 -11.74 14.28 17.07
N THR A 169 -12.09 13.55 16.01
CA THR A 169 -12.28 14.09 14.66
C THR A 169 -13.64 13.70 14.10
N GLN A 170 -14.12 14.47 13.13
CA GLN A 170 -15.35 14.14 12.40
C GLN A 170 -14.96 13.55 11.03
N VAL A 171 -14.69 12.25 11.01
CA VAL A 171 -14.37 11.50 9.80
C VAL A 171 -15.41 10.40 9.59
N GLN A 172 -15.60 9.97 8.35
CA GLN A 172 -16.61 8.97 8.02
C GLN A 172 -16.21 7.56 8.49
N GLU A 173 -14.90 7.23 8.36
CA GLU A 173 -14.42 5.89 8.66
C GLU A 173 -12.92 5.89 8.97
N LEU A 174 -12.48 4.94 9.78
CA LEU A 174 -11.08 4.67 10.05
C LEU A 174 -10.62 3.45 9.26
N CYS A 175 -9.41 3.50 8.69
CA CYS A 175 -8.78 2.33 8.10
C CYS A 175 -7.35 2.14 8.63
N MET A 176 -6.85 0.90 8.56
CA MET A 176 -5.51 0.55 9.00
C MET A 176 -4.87 -0.40 7.98
N THR A 177 -3.60 -0.14 7.65
CA THR A 177 -2.85 -0.95 6.70
C THR A 177 -2.20 -2.15 7.37
N ALA A 178 -2.22 -3.30 6.68
CA ALA A 178 -1.42 -4.47 6.99
C ALA A 178 -0.86 -5.06 5.70
N LEU A 179 0.32 -5.68 5.78
CA LEU A 179 0.92 -6.34 4.62
C LEU A 179 0.18 -7.65 4.31
N ALA A 180 -0.06 -7.91 3.04
CA ALA A 180 -0.62 -9.15 2.57
C ALA A 180 0.41 -10.30 2.58
N PRO A 181 -0.02 -11.57 2.66
CA PRO A 181 0.88 -12.72 2.72
C PRO A 181 1.81 -12.80 1.51
N THR A 182 1.33 -12.46 0.33
CA THR A 182 2.09 -12.56 -0.92
C THR A 182 3.29 -11.62 -0.91
N ILE A 183 3.08 -10.33 -0.60
CA ILE A 183 4.20 -9.38 -0.51
C ILE A 183 5.14 -9.71 0.64
N MET A 184 4.63 -10.29 1.75
CA MET A 184 5.50 -10.78 2.82
C MET A 184 6.37 -11.94 2.33
N SER A 185 5.82 -12.89 1.57
CA SER A 185 6.57 -14.04 1.03
C SER A 185 7.62 -13.63 -0.01
N PHE A 186 7.49 -12.44 -0.62
CA PHE A 186 8.51 -11.86 -1.50
C PHE A 186 9.71 -11.34 -0.71
N PHE A 187 9.48 -10.63 0.41
CA PHE A 187 10.55 -10.03 1.20
C PHE A 187 11.18 -10.99 2.22
N LEU A 188 10.47 -12.03 2.63
CA LEU A 188 10.92 -13.03 3.58
C LEU A 188 11.38 -14.30 2.85
N LYS A 189 12.69 -14.61 2.89
CA LYS A 189 13.22 -15.79 2.21
C LYS A 189 12.81 -17.06 2.95
N ASN A 190 12.19 -17.98 2.24
CA ASN A 190 11.85 -19.31 2.77
C ASN A 190 13.10 -20.18 2.89
N GLU A 191 13.44 -20.61 4.11
CA GLU A 191 14.48 -21.60 4.39
C GLU A 191 13.93 -22.79 5.23
N HIS A 192 12.61 -22.85 5.44
CA HIS A 192 12.00 -23.86 6.29
C HIS A 192 10.95 -24.74 5.57
N TYR A 193 10.01 -24.12 4.85
CA TYR A 193 8.91 -24.85 4.22
C TYR A 193 9.36 -25.50 2.92
N ALA A 194 8.79 -26.68 2.60
CA ALA A 194 9.20 -27.48 1.45
C ALA A 194 8.89 -26.80 0.09
N SER A 195 7.91 -25.91 0.05
CA SER A 195 7.53 -25.17 -1.16
C SER A 195 7.18 -23.71 -0.86
N GLN A 196 7.23 -22.87 -1.90
CA GLN A 196 6.78 -21.48 -1.80
C GLN A 196 5.27 -21.39 -1.55
N GLN A 197 4.51 -22.35 -2.04
CA GLN A 197 3.07 -22.44 -1.78
C GLN A 197 2.81 -22.71 -0.29
N GLU A 198 3.41 -23.73 0.32
CA GLU A 198 3.28 -23.98 1.75
C GLU A 198 3.67 -22.76 2.58
N PHE A 199 4.72 -22.06 2.17
CA PHE A 199 5.23 -20.89 2.86
C PHE A 199 4.22 -19.72 2.83
N VAL A 200 3.66 -19.36 1.68
CA VAL A 200 2.68 -18.26 1.60
C VAL A 200 1.40 -18.59 2.36
N PHE A 201 0.98 -19.86 2.37
CA PHE A 201 -0.17 -20.28 3.17
C PHE A 201 0.11 -20.21 4.67
N ALA A 202 1.33 -20.56 5.11
CA ALA A 202 1.72 -20.41 6.52
C ALA A 202 1.71 -18.96 6.98
N ILE A 203 2.18 -18.02 6.14
CA ILE A 203 2.04 -16.59 6.39
C ILE A 203 0.57 -16.19 6.48
N ALA A 204 -0.25 -16.65 5.53
CA ALA A 204 -1.68 -16.36 5.47
C ALA A 204 -2.43 -16.78 6.74
N GLU A 205 -2.18 -17.99 7.21
CA GLU A 205 -2.76 -18.51 8.46
C GLU A 205 -2.33 -17.67 9.67
N ALA A 206 -1.05 -17.33 9.77
CA ALA A 206 -0.53 -16.54 10.88
C ALA A 206 -1.11 -15.12 10.89
N MET A 207 -1.17 -14.45 9.73
CA MET A 207 -1.63 -13.05 9.62
C MET A 207 -3.14 -12.88 9.79
N ASN A 208 -3.94 -13.94 9.67
CA ASN A 208 -5.39 -13.87 9.94
C ASN A 208 -5.69 -13.29 11.32
N GLU A 209 -4.84 -13.56 12.32
CA GLU A 209 -5.01 -13.05 13.69
C GLU A 209 -4.92 -11.50 13.74
N GLU A 210 -3.94 -10.90 13.05
CA GLU A 210 -3.82 -9.43 12.97
C GLU A 210 -5.00 -8.81 12.22
N TYR A 211 -5.40 -9.42 11.10
CA TYR A 211 -6.49 -8.90 10.29
C TYR A 211 -7.83 -8.92 11.04
N ARG A 212 -8.07 -9.96 11.81
CA ARG A 212 -9.23 -10.04 12.70
C ARG A 212 -9.14 -9.01 13.81
N ALA A 213 -8.01 -8.85 14.46
CA ALA A 213 -7.85 -7.84 15.50
C ALA A 213 -8.22 -6.43 15.02
N ILE A 214 -7.81 -6.04 13.80
CA ILE A 214 -8.14 -4.76 13.20
C ILE A 214 -9.64 -4.66 12.91
N THR A 215 -10.23 -5.66 12.25
CA THR A 215 -11.63 -5.62 11.83
C THR A 215 -12.61 -5.77 13.00
N ASP A 216 -12.30 -6.57 14.02
CA ASP A 216 -13.08 -6.72 15.24
C ASP A 216 -13.08 -5.43 16.09
N ALA A 217 -12.03 -4.60 15.95
CA ALA A 217 -11.99 -3.27 16.56
C ALA A 217 -12.90 -2.23 15.85
N GLY A 218 -13.56 -2.61 14.74
CA GLY A 218 -14.45 -1.76 13.95
C GLY A 218 -13.72 -0.89 12.93
N ILE A 219 -12.43 -1.14 12.67
CA ILE A 219 -11.58 -0.44 11.71
C ILE A 219 -11.62 -1.21 10.38
N VAL A 220 -11.61 -0.51 9.25
CA VAL A 220 -11.47 -1.14 7.93
C VAL A 220 -10.01 -1.58 7.77
N LEU A 221 -9.81 -2.86 7.47
CA LEU A 221 -8.51 -3.39 7.10
C LEU A 221 -8.17 -3.01 5.66
N GLN A 222 -7.00 -2.46 5.42
CA GLN A 222 -6.41 -2.42 4.09
C GLN A 222 -5.29 -3.44 3.98
N LEU A 223 -5.41 -4.37 3.04
CA LEU A 223 -4.31 -5.24 2.64
C LEU A 223 -3.45 -4.57 1.58
N ASP A 224 -2.18 -4.36 1.87
CA ASP A 224 -1.21 -3.88 0.89
C ASP A 224 -0.64 -5.06 0.13
N GLU A 225 -1.06 -5.20 -1.14
CA GLU A 225 -0.77 -6.33 -2.01
C GLU A 225 -0.27 -5.90 -3.39
N PRO A 226 0.90 -5.28 -3.49
CA PRO A 226 1.47 -4.94 -4.79
C PRO A 226 2.04 -6.15 -5.54
N ALA A 227 2.36 -7.26 -4.86
CA ALA A 227 3.04 -8.41 -5.45
C ALA A 227 2.26 -9.01 -6.63
N ILE A 228 0.92 -9.00 -6.57
CA ILE A 228 0.07 -9.50 -7.67
C ILE A 228 0.22 -8.72 -8.99
N LEU A 229 0.83 -7.55 -8.97
CA LEU A 229 1.17 -6.75 -10.15
C LEU A 229 2.69 -6.72 -10.39
N THR A 230 3.48 -6.56 -9.34
CA THR A 230 4.93 -6.35 -9.44
C THR A 230 5.74 -7.62 -9.67
N ASP A 231 5.25 -8.78 -9.22
CA ASP A 231 5.99 -10.04 -9.35
C ASP A 231 6.13 -10.50 -10.80
N TRP A 232 5.31 -9.98 -11.70
CA TRP A 232 5.46 -10.15 -13.13
C TRP A 232 6.84 -9.76 -13.66
N HIS A 233 7.45 -8.72 -13.08
CA HIS A 233 8.74 -8.21 -13.57
C HIS A 233 9.91 -9.17 -13.36
N TRP A 234 9.95 -9.87 -12.23
CA TRP A 234 11.03 -10.81 -11.95
C TRP A 234 10.73 -12.24 -12.40
N MET A 235 9.52 -12.50 -12.88
CA MET A 235 9.13 -13.76 -13.53
C MET A 235 9.29 -13.68 -15.05
N LYS A 236 10.44 -13.21 -15.54
CA LYS A 236 10.69 -12.87 -16.95
C LYS A 236 10.44 -14.03 -17.94
N ASP A 237 10.71 -15.26 -17.50
CA ASP A 237 10.58 -16.46 -18.34
C ASP A 237 9.15 -17.02 -18.36
N LYS A 238 8.22 -16.41 -17.60
CA LYS A 238 6.83 -16.84 -17.55
C LYS A 238 5.98 -16.19 -18.64
N THR A 239 5.13 -16.99 -19.24
CA THR A 239 4.02 -16.50 -20.05
C THR A 239 2.92 -15.93 -19.16
N VAL A 240 2.01 -15.15 -19.73
CA VAL A 240 0.82 -14.65 -19.00
C VAL A 240 0.02 -15.80 -18.40
N ALA A 241 -0.17 -16.92 -19.13
CA ALA A 241 -0.90 -18.07 -18.62
C ALA A 241 -0.23 -18.72 -17.38
N GLU A 242 1.09 -18.84 -17.38
CA GLU A 242 1.85 -19.34 -16.23
C GLU A 242 1.82 -18.37 -15.05
N TYR A 243 1.90 -17.06 -15.32
CA TYR A 243 1.74 -16.04 -14.29
C TYR A 243 0.35 -16.08 -13.67
N ARG A 244 -0.69 -16.20 -14.45
CA ARG A 244 -2.08 -16.38 -13.98
C ARG A 244 -2.23 -17.61 -13.10
N SER A 245 -1.56 -18.73 -13.45
CA SER A 245 -1.57 -19.95 -12.63
C SER A 245 -0.89 -19.72 -11.26
N TRP A 246 0.21 -18.99 -11.23
CA TRP A 246 0.86 -18.56 -10.00
C TRP A 246 -0.05 -17.62 -9.20
N LEU A 247 -0.64 -16.62 -9.86
CA LEU A 247 -1.54 -15.65 -9.22
C LEU A 247 -2.77 -16.30 -8.59
N ALA A 248 -3.32 -17.35 -9.19
CA ALA A 248 -4.45 -18.09 -8.62
C ALA A 248 -4.11 -18.67 -7.23
N VAL A 249 -2.88 -19.16 -7.04
CA VAL A 249 -2.41 -19.64 -5.73
C VAL A 249 -2.30 -18.48 -4.72
N GLN A 250 -1.86 -17.30 -5.18
CA GLN A 250 -1.77 -16.13 -4.31
C GLN A 250 -3.17 -15.64 -3.87
N VAL A 251 -4.13 -15.63 -4.80
CA VAL A 251 -5.53 -15.30 -4.50
C VAL A 251 -6.13 -16.28 -3.48
N GLU A 252 -5.82 -17.56 -3.60
CA GLU A 252 -6.25 -18.55 -2.61
C GLU A 252 -5.62 -18.28 -1.22
N ALA A 253 -4.33 -17.99 -1.16
CA ALA A 253 -3.65 -17.65 0.09
C ALA A 253 -4.22 -16.37 0.73
N LEU A 254 -4.54 -15.34 -0.07
CA LEU A 254 -5.22 -14.13 0.40
C LEU A 254 -6.59 -14.46 1.00
N ASN A 255 -7.37 -15.32 0.35
CA ASN A 255 -8.67 -15.73 0.86
C ASN A 255 -8.58 -16.58 2.14
N VAL A 256 -7.52 -17.38 2.29
CA VAL A 256 -7.20 -18.08 3.56
C VAL A 256 -6.90 -17.06 4.67
N ALA A 257 -6.08 -16.05 4.38
CA ALA A 257 -5.75 -15.00 5.35
C ALA A 257 -7.00 -14.18 5.78
N LEU A 258 -8.00 -14.07 4.92
CA LEU A 258 -9.25 -13.36 5.18
C LEU A 258 -10.37 -14.23 5.74
N ARG A 259 -10.10 -15.49 6.07
CA ARG A 259 -11.12 -16.43 6.58
C ARG A 259 -11.81 -15.90 7.84
N GLY A 260 -13.14 -15.86 7.79
CA GLY A 260 -13.99 -15.40 8.91
C GLY A 260 -14.06 -13.87 9.05
N ILE A 261 -13.49 -13.10 8.13
CA ILE A 261 -13.58 -11.64 8.10
C ILE A 261 -14.64 -11.23 7.06
N PRO A 262 -15.62 -10.38 7.43
CA PRO A 262 -16.61 -9.89 6.48
C PRO A 262 -15.94 -9.06 5.36
N PRO A 263 -16.21 -9.34 4.08
CA PRO A 263 -15.57 -8.65 2.97
C PRO A 263 -15.72 -7.12 3.02
N GLU A 264 -16.86 -6.63 3.48
CA GLU A 264 -17.13 -5.19 3.61
C GLU A 264 -16.26 -4.49 4.68
N ARG A 265 -15.48 -5.24 5.44
CA ARG A 265 -14.48 -4.72 6.38
C ARG A 265 -13.07 -4.66 5.81
N VAL A 266 -12.88 -5.10 4.57
CA VAL A 266 -11.57 -5.22 3.94
C VAL A 266 -11.53 -4.48 2.62
N ARG A 267 -10.46 -3.72 2.39
CA ARG A 267 -10.06 -3.21 1.08
C ARG A 267 -8.66 -3.73 0.73
N MET A 268 -8.41 -4.02 -0.52
CA MET A 268 -7.09 -4.45 -0.99
C MET A 268 -6.50 -3.36 -1.86
N HIS A 269 -5.25 -2.99 -1.56
CA HIS A 269 -4.48 -2.06 -2.38
C HIS A 269 -3.47 -2.80 -3.22
N SER A 270 -3.43 -2.47 -4.52
CA SER A 270 -2.41 -2.97 -5.45
C SER A 270 -1.95 -1.85 -6.38
N CYS A 271 -0.65 -1.85 -6.66
CA CYS A 271 -0.02 -0.92 -7.58
C CYS A 271 1.10 -1.64 -8.37
N TRP A 272 1.53 -1.06 -9.47
CA TRP A 272 2.67 -1.60 -10.26
C TRP A 272 4.03 -1.31 -9.63
N GLY A 273 4.04 -1.05 -8.33
CA GLY A 273 5.24 -0.70 -7.58
C GLY A 273 5.49 0.80 -7.59
N SER A 274 6.40 1.24 -6.72
CA SER A 274 6.71 2.66 -6.56
C SER A 274 8.14 2.96 -7.00
N ILE A 275 8.62 2.27 -8.01
CA ILE A 275 9.96 2.41 -8.55
C ILE A 275 9.88 3.23 -9.82
N HIS A 276 10.75 4.22 -9.91
CA HIS A 276 10.85 5.06 -11.09
C HIS A 276 11.59 4.32 -12.20
N HIS A 277 10.84 3.77 -13.14
CA HIS A 277 11.33 3.10 -14.35
C HIS A 277 10.36 3.34 -15.52
N PRO A 278 10.64 2.89 -16.76
CA PRO A 278 9.77 3.16 -17.90
C PRO A 278 8.36 2.56 -17.85
N HIS A 279 8.10 1.52 -17.07
CA HIS A 279 6.80 0.85 -16.92
C HIS A 279 6.20 0.28 -18.23
N THR A 280 7.04 -0.03 -19.24
CA THR A 280 6.55 -0.48 -20.56
C THR A 280 6.18 -1.95 -20.61
N ASP A 281 6.72 -2.72 -19.69
CA ASP A 281 6.53 -4.18 -19.61
C ASP A 281 5.73 -4.60 -18.37
N ASP A 282 5.00 -3.67 -17.73
CA ASP A 282 4.05 -3.97 -16.68
C ASP A 282 2.95 -4.90 -17.21
N ILE A 283 2.46 -5.81 -16.37
CA ILE A 283 1.33 -6.65 -16.76
C ILE A 283 0.07 -5.79 -16.89
N PRO A 284 -0.67 -5.84 -18.03
CA PRO A 284 -1.92 -5.11 -18.16
C PRO A 284 -2.96 -5.63 -17.17
N LEU A 285 -3.74 -4.72 -16.56
CA LEU A 285 -4.81 -5.09 -15.64
C LEU A 285 -5.82 -6.08 -16.26
N ALA A 286 -6.11 -5.91 -17.55
CA ALA A 286 -7.02 -6.78 -18.29
C ALA A 286 -6.62 -8.26 -18.28
N GLU A 287 -5.32 -8.56 -18.17
CA GLU A 287 -4.82 -9.93 -18.18
C GLU A 287 -5.06 -10.67 -16.87
N ILE A 288 -5.33 -9.97 -15.77
CA ILE A 288 -5.39 -10.56 -14.43
C ILE A 288 -6.61 -10.14 -13.60
N LEU A 289 -7.41 -9.18 -14.06
CA LEU A 289 -8.48 -8.59 -13.25
C LEU A 289 -9.52 -9.62 -12.80
N ASP A 290 -9.83 -10.60 -13.62
CA ASP A 290 -10.75 -11.69 -13.26
C ASP A 290 -10.29 -12.53 -12.07
N LEU A 291 -8.97 -12.69 -11.88
CA LEU A 291 -8.38 -13.33 -10.71
C LEU A 291 -8.37 -12.39 -9.50
N VAL A 292 -7.96 -11.13 -9.72
CA VAL A 292 -7.95 -10.10 -8.66
C VAL A 292 -9.34 -9.94 -8.03
N LEU A 293 -10.40 -9.98 -8.84
CA LEU A 293 -11.78 -9.88 -8.38
C LEU A 293 -12.27 -11.09 -7.56
N GLN A 294 -11.52 -12.19 -7.53
CA GLN A 294 -11.82 -13.36 -6.69
C GLN A 294 -11.30 -13.21 -5.25
N VAL A 295 -10.48 -12.20 -4.96
CA VAL A 295 -10.10 -11.91 -3.58
C VAL A 295 -11.32 -11.42 -2.80
N ASN A 296 -11.56 -12.02 -1.64
CA ASN A 296 -12.76 -11.79 -0.82
C ASN A 296 -12.68 -10.47 -0.03
N VAL A 297 -12.67 -9.35 -0.73
CA VAL A 297 -12.62 -7.99 -0.17
C VAL A 297 -13.84 -7.18 -0.60
N GLY A 298 -14.18 -6.14 0.13
CA GLY A 298 -15.29 -5.22 -0.20
C GLY A 298 -14.88 -4.10 -1.15
N ALA A 299 -13.57 -3.78 -1.23
CA ALA A 299 -13.10 -2.76 -2.15
C ALA A 299 -11.72 -3.10 -2.73
N TYR A 300 -11.49 -2.61 -3.95
CA TYR A 300 -10.22 -2.70 -4.67
C TYR A 300 -9.65 -1.29 -4.85
N SER A 301 -8.48 -1.02 -4.26
CA SER A 301 -7.73 0.21 -4.42
C SER A 301 -6.61 -0.03 -5.42
N LEU A 302 -6.73 0.56 -6.60
CA LEU A 302 -5.82 0.30 -7.72
C LEU A 302 -5.17 1.59 -8.18
N GLU A 303 -3.89 1.52 -8.52
CA GLU A 303 -3.18 2.59 -9.18
C GLU A 303 -3.87 2.96 -10.49
N ALA A 304 -4.08 4.26 -10.75
CA ALA A 304 -4.86 4.72 -11.89
C ALA A 304 -4.44 6.10 -12.43
N SER A 305 -3.46 6.78 -11.81
CA SER A 305 -2.97 8.07 -12.28
C SER A 305 -1.57 8.02 -12.90
N ASN A 306 -0.88 6.88 -12.78
CA ASN A 306 0.34 6.63 -13.53
C ASN A 306 0.04 6.77 -15.04
N PRO A 307 0.77 7.60 -15.80
CA PRO A 307 0.55 7.78 -17.23
C PRO A 307 0.53 6.47 -18.03
N ARG A 308 1.17 5.43 -17.54
CA ARG A 308 1.18 4.11 -18.17
C ARG A 308 -0.13 3.36 -18.00
N HIS A 309 -0.86 3.63 -16.90
CA HIS A 309 -2.09 2.93 -16.49
C HIS A 309 -3.35 3.80 -16.50
N ASP A 310 -3.26 5.11 -16.75
CA ASP A 310 -4.40 6.06 -16.75
C ASP A 310 -5.51 5.69 -17.76
N HIS A 311 -5.20 4.87 -18.75
CA HIS A 311 -6.16 4.36 -19.72
C HIS A 311 -6.97 3.14 -19.24
N GLU A 312 -6.55 2.47 -18.16
CA GLU A 312 -7.12 1.17 -17.75
C GLU A 312 -8.50 1.27 -17.09
N TRP A 313 -9.04 2.49 -16.90
CA TRP A 313 -10.46 2.65 -16.60
C TRP A 313 -11.36 1.99 -17.68
N GLU A 314 -10.86 1.82 -18.90
CA GLU A 314 -11.59 1.15 -20.00
C GLU A 314 -11.75 -0.36 -19.77
N VAL A 315 -10.88 -0.98 -18.99
CA VAL A 315 -10.98 -2.41 -18.65
C VAL A 315 -12.30 -2.71 -17.94
N TRP A 316 -12.80 -1.76 -17.14
CA TRP A 316 -14.07 -1.89 -16.42
C TRP A 316 -15.31 -1.82 -17.32
N LYS A 317 -15.18 -1.52 -18.59
CA LYS A 317 -16.25 -1.69 -19.58
C LYS A 317 -16.47 -3.17 -19.93
N GLN A 318 -15.40 -3.97 -19.85
CA GLN A 318 -15.42 -5.41 -20.15
C GLN A 318 -15.63 -6.24 -18.88
N TYR A 319 -14.97 -5.87 -17.79
CA TYR A 319 -15.07 -6.52 -16.50
C TYR A 319 -16.01 -5.71 -15.61
N LYS A 320 -17.15 -6.29 -15.26
CA LYS A 320 -18.08 -5.63 -14.33
C LYS A 320 -17.54 -5.73 -12.91
N LEU A 321 -17.54 -4.60 -12.20
CA LEU A 321 -17.30 -4.61 -10.76
C LEU A 321 -18.38 -5.48 -10.10
N PRO A 322 -18.03 -6.50 -9.29
CA PRO A 322 -19.02 -7.36 -8.66
C PRO A 322 -19.99 -6.57 -7.77
N GLU A 323 -21.23 -7.03 -7.68
CA GLU A 323 -22.25 -6.36 -6.89
C GLU A 323 -21.81 -6.19 -5.43
N GLY A 324 -22.09 -5.03 -4.86
CA GLY A 324 -21.72 -4.71 -3.48
C GLY A 324 -20.25 -4.29 -3.31
N LYS A 325 -19.39 -4.38 -4.31
CA LYS A 325 -17.99 -3.97 -4.22
C LYS A 325 -17.80 -2.48 -4.52
N ILE A 326 -16.68 -1.95 -4.08
CA ILE A 326 -16.24 -0.57 -4.27
C ILE A 326 -14.93 -0.57 -5.05
N LEU A 327 -14.76 0.37 -5.96
CA LEU A 327 -13.50 0.67 -6.61
C LEU A 327 -12.93 1.95 -6.02
N ILE A 328 -11.65 1.92 -5.66
CA ILE A 328 -10.90 3.07 -5.15
C ILE A 328 -9.77 3.36 -6.15
N PRO A 329 -10.07 4.04 -7.28
CA PRO A 329 -9.01 4.41 -8.22
C PRO A 329 -8.07 5.43 -7.60
N GLY A 330 -6.77 5.22 -7.76
CA GLY A 330 -5.77 6.21 -7.44
C GLY A 330 -5.81 7.33 -8.48
N VAL A 331 -6.37 8.47 -8.14
CA VAL A 331 -6.51 9.62 -9.06
C VAL A 331 -5.46 10.70 -8.80
N ILE A 332 -4.61 10.48 -7.80
CA ILE A 332 -3.44 11.28 -7.43
C ILE A 332 -2.20 10.39 -7.50
N GLY A 333 -1.20 10.80 -8.26
CA GLY A 333 0.05 10.06 -8.41
C GLY A 333 1.01 10.24 -7.23
N HIS A 334 1.86 9.25 -7.02
CA HIS A 334 2.86 9.23 -5.97
C HIS A 334 4.31 9.31 -6.49
N PHE A 335 4.51 9.21 -7.81
CA PHE A 335 5.84 9.19 -8.43
C PHE A 335 6.50 10.56 -8.57
N THR A 336 5.72 11.63 -8.54
CA THR A 336 6.22 12.98 -8.77
C THR A 336 5.74 13.95 -7.71
N ASP A 337 6.47 15.05 -7.55
CA ASP A 337 6.07 16.18 -6.72
C ASP A 337 5.05 17.10 -7.40
N PHE A 338 4.61 16.79 -8.63
CA PHE A 338 3.53 17.53 -9.26
C PHE A 338 2.26 17.38 -8.42
N VAL A 339 1.68 18.51 -8.06
CA VAL A 339 0.34 18.56 -7.46
C VAL A 339 -0.65 18.60 -8.61
N GLU A 340 -1.43 17.56 -8.77
CA GLU A 340 -2.42 17.43 -9.83
C GLU A 340 -3.47 18.55 -9.73
N HIS A 341 -3.85 19.10 -10.87
CA HIS A 341 -4.92 20.09 -10.88
C HIS A 341 -6.26 19.43 -10.53
N PRO A 342 -7.10 20.01 -9.64
CA PRO A 342 -8.36 19.40 -9.18
C PRO A 342 -9.32 19.00 -10.33
N ARG A 343 -9.33 19.73 -11.44
CA ARG A 343 -10.15 19.35 -12.62
C ARG A 343 -9.66 18.05 -13.27
N LEU A 344 -8.34 17.80 -13.33
CA LEU A 344 -7.80 16.54 -13.83
C LEU A 344 -8.21 15.39 -12.89
N VAL A 345 -8.14 15.61 -11.59
CA VAL A 345 -8.61 14.65 -10.59
C VAL A 345 -10.10 14.35 -10.79
N ALA A 346 -10.92 15.38 -10.98
CA ALA A 346 -12.35 15.24 -11.23
C ALA A 346 -12.64 14.46 -12.54
N GLU A 347 -11.91 14.73 -13.62
CA GLU A 347 -12.04 14.00 -14.89
C GLU A 347 -11.76 12.50 -14.72
N ARG A 348 -10.70 12.14 -13.97
CA ARG A 348 -10.39 10.74 -13.66
C ARG A 348 -11.52 10.09 -12.88
N ILE A 349 -12.01 10.74 -11.83
CA ILE A 349 -13.15 10.24 -11.01
C ILE A 349 -14.39 10.01 -11.88
N VAL A 350 -14.76 10.98 -12.73
CA VAL A 350 -15.95 10.88 -13.60
C VAL A 350 -15.83 9.73 -14.60
N LYS A 351 -14.62 9.46 -15.16
CA LYS A 351 -14.39 8.31 -16.04
C LYS A 351 -14.73 6.99 -15.31
N TYR A 352 -14.17 6.77 -14.11
CA TYR A 352 -14.46 5.57 -13.32
C TYR A 352 -15.92 5.49 -12.90
N ALA A 353 -16.50 6.60 -12.41
CA ALA A 353 -17.91 6.65 -12.02
C ALA A 353 -18.86 6.30 -13.17
N GLY A 354 -18.50 6.67 -14.40
CA GLY A 354 -19.27 6.38 -15.61
C GLY A 354 -19.27 4.91 -15.99
N VAL A 355 -18.26 4.13 -15.58
CA VAL A 355 -18.17 2.69 -15.94
C VAL A 355 -18.59 1.76 -14.81
N VAL A 356 -18.32 2.12 -13.54
CA VAL A 356 -18.67 1.24 -12.39
C VAL A 356 -19.86 1.76 -11.58
N GLY A 357 -20.37 2.95 -11.90
CA GLY A 357 -21.44 3.63 -11.14
C GLY A 357 -20.88 4.54 -10.03
N LYS A 358 -21.38 5.77 -9.95
CA LYS A 358 -20.86 6.81 -9.05
C LYS A 358 -20.86 6.43 -7.57
N GLN A 359 -21.82 5.60 -7.14
CA GLN A 359 -21.91 5.15 -5.75
C GLN A 359 -20.87 4.08 -5.39
N ASN A 360 -20.22 3.50 -6.37
CA ASN A 360 -19.22 2.44 -6.23
C ASN A 360 -17.78 2.98 -6.30
N VAL A 361 -17.59 4.30 -6.38
CA VAL A 361 -16.27 4.94 -6.46
C VAL A 361 -15.97 5.72 -5.19
N ILE A 362 -14.78 5.48 -4.62
CA ILE A 362 -14.14 6.36 -3.63
C ILE A 362 -12.85 6.87 -4.26
N ALA A 363 -12.60 8.18 -4.24
CA ALA A 363 -11.38 8.74 -4.81
C ALA A 363 -10.17 8.47 -3.90
N GLY A 364 -9.12 7.87 -4.45
CA GLY A 364 -7.91 7.49 -3.73
C GLY A 364 -6.63 8.08 -4.32
N VAL A 365 -5.51 7.63 -3.77
CA VAL A 365 -4.13 7.90 -4.23
C VAL A 365 -3.52 6.61 -4.77
N ASP A 366 -2.65 6.69 -5.75
CA ASP A 366 -2.03 5.51 -6.40
C ASP A 366 -1.29 4.61 -5.41
N CYS A 367 -0.57 5.19 -4.47
CA CYS A 367 0.16 4.48 -3.42
C CYS A 367 0.43 5.42 -2.23
N GLY A 368 1.12 4.94 -1.20
CA GLY A 368 1.52 5.75 -0.05
C GLY A 368 2.42 6.93 -0.46
N LEU A 369 2.19 8.09 0.13
CA LEU A 369 2.94 9.32 -0.15
C LEU A 369 4.20 9.47 0.71
N GLY A 370 4.23 8.83 1.87
CA GLY A 370 5.19 9.11 2.95
C GLY A 370 6.66 8.99 2.62
N THR A 371 7.02 8.15 1.67
CA THR A 371 8.42 7.95 1.26
C THR A 371 8.67 8.35 -0.20
N ARG A 372 7.69 8.94 -0.86
CA ARG A 372 7.70 9.12 -2.32
C ARG A 372 7.58 10.57 -2.77
N VAL A 373 6.97 11.41 -1.95
CA VAL A 373 6.96 12.86 -2.21
C VAL A 373 8.06 13.58 -1.42
N GLY A 374 8.54 14.68 -1.96
CA GLY A 374 9.72 15.38 -1.43
C GLY A 374 9.53 15.98 -0.04
N THR A 375 8.32 16.45 0.28
CA THR A 375 8.05 17.13 1.55
C THR A 375 6.62 16.90 2.02
N GLU A 376 6.40 17.12 3.32
CA GLU A 376 5.08 17.09 3.94
C GLU A 376 4.11 18.09 3.30
N SER A 377 4.58 19.28 2.93
CA SER A 377 3.76 20.32 2.29
C SER A 377 3.21 19.89 0.92
N ILE A 378 4.02 19.19 0.11
CA ILE A 378 3.58 18.62 -1.17
C ILE A 378 2.52 17.54 -0.94
N GLN A 379 2.74 16.65 0.03
CA GLN A 379 1.77 15.63 0.41
C GLN A 379 0.39 16.24 0.70
N TRP A 380 0.35 17.26 1.56
CA TRP A 380 -0.91 17.90 1.93
C TRP A 380 -1.55 18.65 0.76
N ALA A 381 -0.75 19.28 -0.12
CA ALA A 381 -1.26 19.90 -1.33
C ALA A 381 -1.89 18.89 -2.29
N LYS A 382 -1.28 17.70 -2.46
CA LYS A 382 -1.85 16.61 -3.26
C LYS A 382 -3.18 16.11 -2.66
N LEU A 383 -3.25 15.89 -1.36
CA LEU A 383 -4.48 15.48 -0.69
C LEU A 383 -5.58 16.55 -0.73
N ALA A 384 -5.22 17.83 -0.64
CA ALA A 384 -6.17 18.92 -0.85
C ALA A 384 -6.71 18.95 -2.29
N SER A 385 -5.85 18.69 -3.28
CA SER A 385 -6.27 18.55 -4.68
C SER A 385 -7.20 17.36 -4.90
N LEU A 386 -6.97 16.23 -4.19
CA LEU A 386 -7.87 15.08 -4.21
C LEU A 386 -9.27 15.46 -3.73
N VAL A 387 -9.36 16.12 -2.58
CA VAL A 387 -10.64 16.53 -1.96
C VAL A 387 -11.39 17.52 -2.87
N GLU A 388 -10.69 18.53 -3.39
CA GLU A 388 -11.31 19.50 -4.31
C GLU A 388 -11.73 18.84 -5.63
N GLY A 389 -10.94 17.93 -6.17
CA GLY A 389 -11.31 17.14 -7.36
C GLY A 389 -12.55 16.27 -7.13
N ALA A 390 -12.65 15.64 -5.96
CA ALA A 390 -13.83 14.85 -5.58
C ALA A 390 -15.08 15.74 -5.43
N ARG A 391 -14.91 16.96 -4.88
CA ARG A 391 -15.99 17.95 -4.81
C ARG A 391 -16.50 18.33 -6.20
N ILE A 392 -15.61 18.69 -7.13
CA ILE A 392 -15.95 19.03 -8.52
C ILE A 392 -16.62 17.83 -9.22
N ALA A 393 -16.09 16.61 -9.06
CA ALA A 393 -16.68 15.42 -9.64
C ALA A 393 -18.10 15.17 -9.09
N SER A 394 -18.31 15.41 -7.80
CA SER A 394 -19.62 15.25 -7.15
C SER A 394 -20.66 16.20 -7.72
N GLU A 395 -20.30 17.47 -7.96
CA GLU A 395 -21.18 18.44 -8.60
C GLU A 395 -21.61 17.95 -10.00
N VAL A 396 -20.68 17.40 -10.79
CA VAL A 396 -20.98 16.84 -12.11
C VAL A 396 -21.87 15.61 -12.03
N LEU A 397 -21.59 14.69 -11.09
CA LEU A 397 -22.25 13.40 -11.01
C LEU A 397 -23.63 13.45 -10.35
N TRP A 398 -23.90 14.43 -9.48
CA TRP A 398 -25.20 14.58 -8.78
C TRP A 398 -25.97 15.84 -9.24
N ALA A 399 -25.53 16.55 -10.28
CA ALA A 399 -26.23 17.73 -10.84
C ALA A 399 -27.52 17.38 -11.62
N GLY A 400 -28.01 16.16 -11.59
CA GLY A 400 -29.20 15.71 -12.34
C GLY A 400 -30.25 15.05 -11.50
#